data_0a8573b2cb191aaf1affd7781be76b9e
#
_entry.id   0a8573b2cb191aaf1affd7781be76b9e
#
_cell.length_a   1.000
_cell.length_b   1.000
_cell.length_c   1.000
_cell.angle_alpha   90.00
_cell.angle_beta   90.00
_cell.angle_gamma   90.00
#
_symmetry.space_group_name_H-M   'P 1'
#
loop_
_entity.id
_entity.type
_entity.pdbx_description
1 polymer ?
#
loop_
_entity_poly.entity_id
_entity_poly.type
_entity_poly.pdbx_seq_one_letter_code
_entity_poly.pdbx_strand_id
1 'polypeptide(L)'
;MPCFVKLPNYPQGRYVQFKVNLVETPDTGDITGILTVTDITEKTIQDRIIRMLSSLNYDLVADVDLINDQYKVVSGGDHNITEAQGSLMERVRRVVEELVVDSEKAYVRDMLDPGKMVSRLKDGEFYSFRYSVNNGSNEIQTKNMIISAIDLSLGRICLVRTDVTDMLAAERKVKYDLEKALSEAEKASRVKSDFLSSMSHDIRTPMNAIVGMTTLAQANLSDSRKVEDYLKKISVSSQHLLSLINDILDMSQIEQSKLHMNVQVIHIDELLDQISSIMASPSKDAGLKFMVERGEIQHLYFQGDALRIKQILINILSNAFKFTMEGGNVRFRTEEIPSYESGRVRYRFVISDTGIGMTQEFISHLFEPFCRSERVNRVEGTGLGLSITKGLVDLMGGKIRVESQLHQGTMFEIELEFAVADGKQKRSPNADECIPEESLEGRHFLLVEDNAINSEILAELLQMWGATCVLRENGLQAVEEFESSVPGTYDAILMDIQMPVMNGYEATRKIRSSSHPEAKTMVILAMTANAFAEDVQKSISAGMNGHVAKPVDMKILYNTLMALLDD
;
A
#
# COMPACT_ATOMS: atom_id res chain seq x y z
N MET A 1 18.35 13.74 -67.54
CA MET A 1 18.48 14.08 -66.13
C MET A 1 17.73 15.35 -65.87
N PRO A 2 16.99 15.46 -64.71
CA PRO A 2 16.43 16.71 -64.28
C PRO A 2 17.55 17.69 -63.91
N CYS A 3 17.50 18.91 -64.42
CA CYS A 3 18.43 19.99 -64.10
C CYS A 3 17.73 21.01 -63.23
N PHE A 4 18.38 21.47 -62.13
CA PHE A 4 17.88 22.55 -61.32
C PHE A 4 18.34 23.89 -61.90
N VAL A 5 17.42 24.76 -62.28
CA VAL A 5 17.70 26.03 -62.95
C VAL A 5 17.07 27.19 -62.15
N LYS A 6 17.85 28.24 -61.89
CA LYS A 6 17.32 29.51 -61.37
C LYS A 6 17.17 30.50 -62.52
N LEU A 7 15.99 31.03 -62.67
CA LEU A 7 15.66 32.03 -63.69
C LEU A 7 15.27 33.35 -63.01
N PRO A 8 15.46 34.52 -63.65
CA PRO A 8 15.08 35.78 -63.03
C PRO A 8 13.63 35.87 -62.55
N ASN A 9 12.72 35.22 -63.29
CA ASN A 9 11.28 35.16 -62.94
C ASN A 9 10.95 34.05 -61.91
N TYR A 10 11.90 33.19 -61.59
CA TYR A 10 11.76 32.08 -60.61
C TYR A 10 13.01 32.01 -59.74
N PRO A 11 13.18 32.98 -58.82
CA PRO A 11 14.41 33.08 -58.00
C PRO A 11 14.59 31.88 -57.07
N GLN A 12 13.51 31.15 -56.73
CA GLN A 12 13.58 29.93 -55.91
C GLN A 12 14.06 28.70 -56.69
N GLY A 13 14.20 28.81 -58.02
CA GLY A 13 14.64 27.73 -58.92
C GLY A 13 13.52 26.73 -59.27
N ARG A 14 13.74 26.04 -60.37
CA ARG A 14 12.85 24.99 -60.88
C ARG A 14 13.64 23.80 -61.35
N TYR A 15 13.04 22.60 -61.27
CA TYR A 15 13.57 21.40 -61.94
C TYR A 15 13.01 21.35 -63.34
N VAL A 16 13.91 21.34 -64.36
CA VAL A 16 13.53 21.30 -65.75
C VAL A 16 14.17 20.11 -66.47
N GLN A 17 13.47 19.55 -67.42
CA GLN A 17 13.95 18.52 -68.31
C GLN A 17 14.13 19.12 -69.72
N PHE A 18 15.33 19.02 -70.20
CA PHE A 18 15.64 19.42 -71.59
C PHE A 18 15.54 18.21 -72.49
N LYS A 19 14.81 18.33 -73.63
CA LYS A 19 14.74 17.34 -74.66
C LYS A 19 15.05 18.05 -75.99
N VAL A 20 16.07 17.55 -76.72
CA VAL A 20 16.43 18.05 -78.00
C VAL A 20 16.01 17.01 -79.03
N ASN A 21 15.16 17.39 -79.97
CA ASN A 21 14.81 16.58 -81.12
C ASN A 21 15.47 17.23 -82.37
N LEU A 22 16.28 16.44 -83.07
CA LEU A 22 16.92 16.86 -84.32
C LEU A 22 16.00 16.45 -85.49
N VAL A 23 15.69 17.41 -86.33
CA VAL A 23 14.85 17.21 -87.53
C VAL A 23 15.71 17.65 -88.72
N GLU A 24 15.99 16.74 -89.68
CA GLU A 24 16.64 17.05 -90.91
C GLU A 24 15.61 17.49 -91.96
N THR A 25 15.86 18.62 -92.61
CA THR A 25 14.97 19.13 -93.64
C THR A 25 15.31 18.41 -94.96
N PRO A 26 14.35 17.65 -95.54
CA PRO A 26 14.66 16.76 -96.70
C PRO A 26 15.22 17.46 -97.94
N ASP A 27 14.88 18.73 -98.16
CA ASP A 27 15.24 19.46 -99.37
C ASP A 27 16.59 20.21 -99.29
N THR A 28 17.07 20.51 -98.10
CA THR A 28 18.29 21.30 -97.88
C THR A 28 19.39 20.57 -97.14
N GLY A 29 19.06 19.46 -96.47
CA GLY A 29 19.99 18.75 -95.61
C GLY A 29 20.30 19.47 -94.26
N ASP A 30 19.61 20.56 -94.02
CA ASP A 30 19.76 21.35 -92.78
C ASP A 30 19.21 20.60 -91.59
N ILE A 31 19.99 20.54 -90.49
CA ILE A 31 19.59 19.93 -89.24
C ILE A 31 19.05 21.03 -88.30
N THR A 32 17.75 21.00 -88.10
CA THR A 32 17.07 21.89 -87.09
C THR A 32 16.89 21.18 -85.76
N GLY A 33 17.41 21.77 -84.71
CA GLY A 33 17.21 21.27 -83.32
C GLY A 33 15.99 21.92 -82.65
N ILE A 34 15.02 21.13 -82.27
CA ILE A 34 13.89 21.59 -81.46
C ILE A 34 14.21 21.28 -79.97
N LEU A 35 14.45 22.33 -79.20
CA LEU A 35 14.63 22.22 -77.75
C LEU A 35 13.29 22.34 -77.04
N THR A 36 12.86 21.27 -76.39
CA THR A 36 11.69 21.28 -75.49
C THR A 36 12.20 21.36 -74.05
N VAL A 37 11.69 22.36 -73.31
CA VAL A 37 11.97 22.55 -71.88
C VAL A 37 10.70 22.30 -71.13
N THR A 38 10.67 21.27 -70.27
CA THR A 38 9.51 20.88 -69.47
C THR A 38 9.81 21.15 -68.03
N ASP A 39 8.93 21.89 -67.33
CA ASP A 39 8.97 22.05 -65.87
C ASP A 39 8.51 20.73 -65.24
N ILE A 40 9.40 20.10 -64.48
CA ILE A 40 9.13 18.85 -63.78
C ILE A 40 9.30 19.01 -62.26
N THR A 41 9.20 20.26 -61.76
CA THR A 41 9.41 20.58 -60.33
C THR A 41 8.47 19.83 -59.41
N GLU A 42 7.18 19.87 -59.69
CA GLU A 42 6.15 19.21 -58.86
C GLU A 42 6.36 17.69 -58.87
N LYS A 43 6.57 17.09 -60.01
CA LYS A 43 6.85 15.66 -60.13
C LYS A 43 8.15 15.27 -59.38
N THR A 44 9.21 16.07 -59.49
CA THR A 44 10.48 15.78 -58.80
C THR A 44 10.33 15.92 -57.27
N ILE A 45 9.54 16.88 -56.78
CA ILE A 45 9.27 17.05 -55.37
C ILE A 45 8.42 15.87 -54.84
N GLN A 46 7.38 15.49 -55.58
CA GLN A 46 6.55 14.32 -55.23
C GLN A 46 7.38 13.03 -55.15
N ASP A 47 8.22 12.76 -56.16
CA ASP A 47 9.11 11.60 -56.18
C ASP A 47 10.11 11.60 -54.99
N ARG A 48 10.60 12.78 -54.59
CA ARG A 48 11.46 12.92 -53.41
C ARG A 48 10.73 12.68 -52.12
N ILE A 49 9.52 13.21 -51.96
CA ILE A 49 8.67 12.98 -50.79
C ILE A 49 8.35 11.49 -50.65
N ILE A 50 7.94 10.84 -51.74
CA ILE A 50 7.66 9.40 -51.74
C ILE A 50 8.90 8.59 -51.33
N ARG A 51 10.06 8.89 -51.86
CA ARG A 51 11.32 8.21 -51.50
C ARG A 51 11.70 8.46 -50.05
N MET A 52 11.52 9.69 -49.55
CA MET A 52 11.83 10.03 -48.18
C MET A 52 10.87 9.32 -47.20
N LEU A 53 9.57 9.33 -47.48
CA LEU A 53 8.57 8.61 -46.68
C LEU A 53 8.82 7.09 -46.70
N SER A 54 9.15 6.55 -47.87
CA SER A 54 9.47 5.12 -48.00
C SER A 54 10.74 4.70 -47.23
N SER A 55 11.75 5.58 -47.19
CA SER A 55 13.03 5.26 -46.49
C SER A 55 12.95 5.35 -44.99
N LEU A 56 11.96 6.04 -44.43
CA LEU A 56 11.81 6.22 -42.98
C LEU A 56 11.13 5.03 -42.27
N ASN A 57 10.27 4.30 -42.98
CA ASN A 57 9.40 3.30 -42.33
C ASN A 57 9.44 1.90 -42.97
N TYR A 58 10.12 1.73 -44.13
CA TYR A 58 10.09 0.48 -44.90
C TYR A 58 11.48 -0.03 -45.25
N ASP A 59 11.72 -1.32 -45.06
CA ASP A 59 12.95 -2.00 -45.46
C ASP A 59 13.05 -2.10 -46.99
N LEU A 60 11.90 -2.26 -47.65
CA LEU A 60 11.80 -2.45 -49.08
C LEU A 60 10.47 -1.92 -49.58
N VAL A 61 10.53 -1.14 -50.67
CA VAL A 61 9.38 -0.80 -51.50
C VAL A 61 9.76 -1.15 -52.95
N ALA A 62 8.99 -2.04 -53.54
CA ALA A 62 9.24 -2.47 -54.92
C ALA A 62 7.99 -2.35 -55.77
N ASP A 63 8.17 -1.84 -56.98
CA ASP A 63 7.22 -1.85 -58.08
C ASP A 63 7.38 -3.13 -58.87
N VAL A 64 6.32 -3.88 -59.08
CA VAL A 64 6.34 -5.22 -59.69
C VAL A 64 5.41 -5.28 -60.88
N ASP A 65 5.93 -5.80 -61.98
CA ASP A 65 5.19 -6.15 -63.17
C ASP A 65 5.04 -7.68 -63.23
N LEU A 66 3.85 -8.15 -62.89
CA LEU A 66 3.52 -9.58 -62.84
C LEU A 66 3.43 -10.22 -64.24
N ILE A 67 3.13 -9.43 -65.30
CA ILE A 67 3.01 -9.94 -66.68
C ILE A 67 4.38 -10.27 -67.24
N ASN A 68 5.36 -9.37 -67.02
CA ASN A 68 6.72 -9.49 -67.56
C ASN A 68 7.70 -10.13 -66.56
N ASP A 69 7.23 -10.59 -65.39
CA ASP A 69 8.06 -11.13 -64.30
C ASP A 69 9.22 -10.19 -63.93
N GLN A 70 8.93 -8.91 -63.78
CA GLN A 70 9.94 -7.90 -63.45
C GLN A 70 9.61 -7.19 -62.14
N TYR A 71 10.65 -6.90 -61.37
CA TYR A 71 10.56 -5.99 -60.21
C TYR A 71 11.57 -4.86 -60.32
N LYS A 72 11.24 -3.74 -59.70
CA LYS A 72 12.14 -2.59 -59.56
C LYS A 72 12.01 -2.04 -58.14
N VAL A 73 13.12 -1.98 -57.43
CA VAL A 73 13.18 -1.37 -56.09
C VAL A 73 13.01 0.16 -56.24
N VAL A 74 12.00 0.69 -55.58
CA VAL A 74 11.72 2.14 -55.53
C VAL A 74 12.45 2.77 -54.36
N SER A 75 12.44 2.10 -53.21
CA SER A 75 13.16 2.50 -52.00
C SER A 75 13.53 1.25 -51.21
N GLY A 76 14.69 1.25 -50.57
CA GLY A 76 15.15 0.18 -49.70
C GLY A 76 16.32 0.64 -48.86
N GLY A 77 16.27 0.40 -47.55
CA GLY A 77 17.34 0.66 -46.57
C GLY A 77 18.21 -0.57 -46.28
N ASP A 78 17.86 -1.72 -46.85
CA ASP A 78 18.53 -2.98 -46.55
C ASP A 78 19.81 -3.11 -47.38
N HIS A 79 20.98 -3.21 -46.74
CA HIS A 79 22.29 -3.38 -47.37
C HIS A 79 22.41 -4.70 -48.16
N ASN A 80 21.44 -5.62 -48.03
CA ASN A 80 21.37 -6.89 -48.75
C ASN A 80 20.66 -6.81 -50.10
N ILE A 81 20.27 -5.61 -50.57
CA ILE A 81 19.66 -5.44 -51.90
C ILE A 81 20.78 -5.30 -52.92
N THR A 82 21.32 -6.43 -53.38
CA THR A 82 22.39 -6.48 -54.40
C THR A 82 21.90 -6.15 -55.82
N GLU A 83 20.59 -6.28 -56.09
CA GLU A 83 20.00 -6.03 -57.41
C GLU A 83 18.77 -5.12 -57.29
N ALA A 84 18.84 -3.95 -57.90
CA ALA A 84 17.75 -2.98 -57.86
C ALA A 84 16.57 -3.33 -58.80
N GLN A 85 16.75 -4.25 -59.70
CA GLN A 85 15.74 -4.73 -60.67
C GLN A 85 16.08 -6.13 -61.19
N GLY A 86 15.08 -6.92 -61.61
CA GLY A 86 15.29 -8.27 -62.15
C GLY A 86 13.99 -9.08 -62.20
N SER A 87 14.11 -10.40 -62.35
CA SER A 87 12.98 -11.34 -62.32
C SER A 87 12.41 -11.44 -60.89
N LEU A 88 11.11 -11.26 -60.74
CA LEU A 88 10.40 -11.42 -59.47
C LEU A 88 10.51 -12.87 -58.96
N MET A 89 10.25 -13.83 -59.81
CA MET A 89 10.24 -15.27 -59.44
C MET A 89 11.61 -15.73 -58.95
N GLU A 90 12.69 -15.29 -59.61
CA GLU A 90 14.04 -15.61 -59.18
C GLU A 90 14.36 -14.96 -57.82
N ARG A 91 13.94 -13.71 -57.63
CA ARG A 91 14.12 -12.99 -56.37
C ARG A 91 13.34 -13.65 -55.24
N VAL A 92 12.06 -13.99 -55.45
CA VAL A 92 11.22 -14.70 -54.46
C VAL A 92 11.85 -16.04 -54.09
N ARG A 93 12.30 -16.84 -55.11
CA ARG A 93 12.96 -18.13 -54.83
C ARG A 93 14.19 -17.94 -53.94
N ARG A 94 15.08 -17.00 -54.28
CA ARG A 94 16.30 -16.72 -53.51
C ARG A 94 15.97 -16.30 -52.06
N VAL A 95 15.08 -15.34 -51.87
CA VAL A 95 14.68 -14.86 -50.55
C VAL A 95 14.07 -15.97 -49.70
N VAL A 96 13.20 -16.80 -50.29
CA VAL A 96 12.54 -17.89 -49.58
C VAL A 96 13.54 -18.98 -49.18
N GLU A 97 14.46 -19.37 -50.09
CA GLU A 97 15.40 -20.47 -49.80
C GLU A 97 16.52 -20.04 -48.84
N GLU A 98 17.05 -18.82 -48.98
CA GLU A 98 18.24 -18.37 -48.27
C GLU A 98 17.92 -17.65 -46.94
N LEU A 99 16.83 -16.88 -46.87
CA LEU A 99 16.57 -16.00 -45.74
C LEU A 99 15.39 -16.42 -44.85
N VAL A 100 14.33 -17.01 -45.42
CA VAL A 100 13.14 -17.38 -44.64
C VAL A 100 13.43 -18.61 -43.79
N VAL A 101 12.92 -18.61 -42.56
CA VAL A 101 13.01 -19.74 -41.62
C VAL A 101 12.31 -20.97 -42.23
N ASP A 102 12.93 -22.15 -42.11
CA ASP A 102 12.48 -23.39 -42.78
C ASP A 102 10.99 -23.73 -42.57
N SER A 103 10.49 -23.53 -41.38
CA SER A 103 9.08 -23.79 -41.04
C SER A 103 8.08 -22.92 -41.81
N GLU A 104 8.50 -21.74 -42.30
CA GLU A 104 7.63 -20.76 -42.95
C GLU A 104 7.84 -20.70 -44.50
N LYS A 105 8.85 -21.37 -45.04
CA LYS A 105 9.17 -21.34 -46.46
C LYS A 105 7.98 -21.68 -47.36
N ALA A 106 7.22 -22.74 -47.05
CA ALA A 106 6.05 -23.14 -47.82
C ALA A 106 4.95 -22.08 -47.80
N TYR A 107 4.72 -21.48 -46.65
CA TYR A 107 3.76 -20.40 -46.47
C TYR A 107 4.12 -19.15 -47.23
N VAL A 108 5.38 -18.68 -47.11
CA VAL A 108 5.85 -17.47 -47.80
C VAL A 108 5.82 -17.66 -49.30
N ARG A 109 6.20 -18.86 -49.81
CA ARG A 109 6.14 -19.20 -51.25
C ARG A 109 4.70 -19.14 -51.76
N ASP A 110 3.72 -19.62 -51.00
CA ASP A 110 2.30 -19.55 -51.32
C ASP A 110 1.78 -18.09 -51.35
N MET A 111 2.21 -17.30 -50.37
CA MET A 111 1.82 -15.87 -50.29
C MET A 111 2.42 -15.01 -51.39
N LEU A 112 3.58 -15.38 -51.94
CA LEU A 112 4.30 -14.68 -53.00
C LEU A 112 4.15 -15.33 -54.40
N ASP A 113 3.24 -16.30 -54.56
CA ASP A 113 2.92 -16.88 -55.86
C ASP A 113 2.16 -15.88 -56.76
N PRO A 114 2.67 -15.52 -57.95
CA PRO A 114 2.05 -14.48 -58.80
C PRO A 114 0.59 -14.76 -59.18
N GLY A 115 0.23 -16.01 -59.45
CA GLY A 115 -1.16 -16.38 -59.77
C GLY A 115 -2.09 -16.19 -58.59
N LYS A 116 -1.62 -16.52 -57.38
CA LYS A 116 -2.37 -16.34 -56.12
C LYS A 116 -2.40 -14.88 -55.66
N MET A 117 -1.32 -14.09 -55.93
CA MET A 117 -1.31 -12.64 -55.67
C MET A 117 -2.46 -11.96 -56.41
N VAL A 118 -2.62 -12.21 -57.69
CA VAL A 118 -3.70 -11.62 -58.48
C VAL A 118 -5.08 -12.01 -57.95
N SER A 119 -5.27 -13.28 -57.59
CA SER A 119 -6.57 -13.71 -57.03
C SER A 119 -6.88 -13.04 -55.70
N ARG A 120 -5.91 -12.95 -54.78
CA ARG A 120 -6.07 -12.27 -53.47
C ARG A 120 -6.35 -10.76 -53.61
N LEU A 121 -5.72 -10.11 -54.59
CA LEU A 121 -5.91 -8.68 -54.86
C LEU A 121 -7.19 -8.33 -55.59
N LYS A 122 -7.90 -9.32 -56.18
CA LYS A 122 -9.23 -9.12 -56.74
C LYS A 122 -10.31 -8.99 -55.70
N ASP A 123 -10.10 -9.63 -54.53
CA ASP A 123 -11.04 -9.60 -53.42
C ASP A 123 -10.78 -8.42 -52.46
N GLY A 124 -9.68 -7.69 -52.61
CA GLY A 124 -9.30 -6.54 -51.80
C GLY A 124 -8.19 -5.71 -52.42
N GLU A 125 -8.05 -4.43 -52.03
CA GLU A 125 -7.03 -3.53 -52.57
C GLU A 125 -5.58 -3.90 -52.15
N PHE A 126 -5.46 -4.61 -51.02
CA PHE A 126 -4.18 -5.10 -50.51
C PHE A 126 -4.37 -6.33 -49.60
N TYR A 127 -3.29 -7.08 -49.39
CA TYR A 127 -3.18 -8.07 -48.31
C TYR A 127 -1.80 -8.02 -47.67
N SER A 128 -1.70 -8.50 -46.44
CA SER A 128 -0.44 -8.52 -45.70
C SER A 128 -0.23 -9.84 -45.00
N PHE A 129 1.03 -10.19 -44.77
CA PHE A 129 1.43 -11.35 -44.01
C PHE A 129 2.78 -11.12 -43.34
N ARG A 130 2.99 -11.86 -42.23
CA ARG A 130 4.24 -11.80 -41.47
C ARG A 130 5.02 -13.08 -41.68
N TYR A 131 6.33 -12.96 -41.67
CA TYR A 131 7.24 -14.08 -41.80
C TYR A 131 8.58 -13.78 -41.14
N SER A 132 9.30 -14.84 -40.73
CA SER A 132 10.57 -14.74 -40.04
C SER A 132 11.72 -14.98 -40.99
N VAL A 133 12.77 -14.15 -40.88
CA VAL A 133 14.00 -14.24 -41.69
C VAL A 133 15.23 -14.34 -40.78
N ASN A 134 16.24 -15.10 -41.24
CA ASN A 134 17.57 -15.11 -40.65
C ASN A 134 18.42 -13.97 -41.24
N ASN A 135 18.96 -13.11 -40.38
CA ASN A 135 19.74 -11.93 -40.75
C ASN A 135 21.27 -12.22 -40.80
N GLY A 136 21.71 -13.41 -41.24
CA GLY A 136 23.13 -13.74 -41.34
C GLY A 136 23.97 -13.78 -40.06
N SER A 137 23.49 -13.14 -38.99
CA SER A 137 24.08 -13.13 -37.65
C SER A 137 23.41 -14.11 -36.68
N ASN A 138 22.62 -15.04 -37.18
CA ASN A 138 21.80 -15.99 -36.39
C ASN A 138 20.67 -15.35 -35.59
N GLU A 139 20.34 -14.09 -35.83
CA GLU A 139 19.17 -13.40 -35.25
C GLU A 139 17.96 -13.54 -36.17
N ILE A 140 16.85 -13.95 -35.59
CA ILE A 140 15.57 -14.06 -36.30
C ILE A 140 14.86 -12.71 -36.23
N GLN A 141 14.62 -12.13 -37.42
CA GLN A 141 13.82 -10.92 -37.59
C GLN A 141 12.44 -11.26 -38.12
N THR A 142 11.40 -10.58 -37.64
CA THR A 142 10.05 -10.71 -38.17
C THR A 142 9.77 -9.58 -39.14
N LYS A 143 9.50 -9.95 -40.38
CA LYS A 143 9.13 -9.01 -41.44
C LYS A 143 7.63 -9.04 -41.70
N ASN A 144 7.04 -7.88 -41.92
CA ASN A 144 5.70 -7.72 -42.42
C ASN A 144 5.76 -7.32 -43.89
N MET A 145 5.11 -8.12 -44.75
CA MET A 145 4.99 -7.86 -46.18
C MET A 145 3.56 -7.38 -46.46
N ILE A 146 3.45 -6.26 -47.15
CA ILE A 146 2.18 -5.72 -47.65
C ILE A 146 2.28 -5.75 -49.19
N ILE A 147 1.26 -6.31 -49.82
CA ILE A 147 1.13 -6.37 -51.27
C ILE A 147 -0.14 -5.63 -51.64
N SER A 148 -0.01 -4.59 -52.47
CA SER A 148 -1.13 -3.77 -52.90
C SER A 148 -1.19 -3.67 -54.43
N ALA A 149 -2.41 -3.62 -54.96
CA ALA A 149 -2.63 -3.40 -56.37
C ALA A 149 -2.36 -1.94 -56.76
N ILE A 150 -1.56 -1.71 -57.82
CA ILE A 150 -1.44 -0.41 -58.48
C ILE A 150 -2.39 -0.36 -59.65
N ASP A 151 -2.27 -1.30 -60.57
CA ASP A 151 -3.14 -1.48 -61.72
C ASP A 151 -3.13 -2.96 -62.14
N LEU A 152 -4.15 -3.72 -61.76
CA LEU A 152 -4.25 -5.14 -62.05
C LEU A 152 -4.47 -5.44 -63.55
N SER A 153 -5.01 -4.50 -64.32
CA SER A 153 -5.18 -4.64 -65.75
C SER A 153 -3.85 -4.62 -66.50
N LEU A 154 -2.84 -3.92 -65.93
CA LEU A 154 -1.46 -3.86 -66.43
C LEU A 154 -0.55 -4.82 -65.64
N GLY A 155 -1.08 -5.65 -64.74
CA GLY A 155 -0.30 -6.54 -63.90
C GLY A 155 0.62 -5.84 -62.89
N ARG A 156 0.35 -4.56 -62.53
CA ARG A 156 1.24 -3.77 -61.67
C ARG A 156 0.78 -3.82 -60.22
N ILE A 157 1.75 -4.20 -59.36
CA ILE A 157 1.56 -4.24 -57.92
C ILE A 157 2.71 -3.57 -57.16
N CYS A 158 2.48 -3.18 -55.93
CA CYS A 158 3.49 -2.68 -55.01
C CYS A 158 3.74 -3.68 -53.90
N LEU A 159 5.02 -4.00 -53.66
CA LEU A 159 5.45 -4.76 -52.48
C LEU A 159 6.09 -3.83 -51.49
N VAL A 160 5.63 -3.89 -50.25
CA VAL A 160 6.19 -3.11 -49.12
C VAL A 160 6.57 -4.07 -48.00
N ARG A 161 7.82 -3.99 -47.54
CA ARG A 161 8.35 -4.81 -46.45
C ARG A 161 8.78 -3.93 -45.29
N THR A 162 8.44 -4.30 -44.07
CA THR A 162 8.79 -3.60 -42.84
C THR A 162 9.34 -4.58 -41.80
N ASP A 163 10.40 -4.19 -41.11
CA ASP A 163 10.82 -4.91 -39.91
C ASP A 163 9.88 -4.56 -38.74
N VAL A 164 9.29 -5.57 -38.14
CA VAL A 164 8.38 -5.43 -37.02
C VAL A 164 8.88 -6.15 -35.77
N THR A 165 10.14 -6.57 -35.76
CA THR A 165 10.73 -7.36 -34.67
C THR A 165 10.65 -6.64 -33.34
N ASP A 166 11.16 -5.42 -33.27
CA ASP A 166 11.18 -4.62 -32.03
C ASP A 166 9.77 -4.23 -31.58
N MET A 167 8.89 -3.91 -32.54
CA MET A 167 7.50 -3.58 -32.25
C MET A 167 6.75 -4.77 -31.59
N LEU A 168 6.93 -5.98 -32.13
CA LEU A 168 6.31 -7.18 -31.58
C LEU A 168 6.92 -7.60 -30.24
N ALA A 169 8.22 -7.39 -30.04
CA ALA A 169 8.88 -7.63 -28.78
C ALA A 169 8.36 -6.68 -27.70
N ALA A 170 8.22 -5.38 -28.02
CA ALA A 170 7.66 -4.39 -27.12
C ALA A 170 6.18 -4.70 -26.77
N GLU A 171 5.36 -5.06 -27.77
CA GLU A 171 3.96 -5.43 -27.56
C GLU A 171 3.84 -6.64 -26.61
N ARG A 172 4.64 -7.69 -26.81
CA ARG A 172 4.65 -8.87 -25.93
C ARG A 172 5.06 -8.52 -24.51
N LYS A 173 6.06 -7.65 -24.34
CA LYS A 173 6.52 -7.19 -23.04
C LYS A 173 5.41 -6.43 -22.29
N VAL A 174 4.79 -5.45 -22.95
CA VAL A 174 3.67 -4.68 -22.36
C VAL A 174 2.52 -5.59 -21.97
N LYS A 175 2.17 -6.56 -22.81
CA LYS A 175 1.12 -7.54 -22.50
C LYS A 175 1.46 -8.37 -21.28
N TYR A 176 2.68 -8.88 -21.19
CA TYR A 176 3.16 -9.66 -20.04
C TYR A 176 3.14 -8.85 -18.74
N ASP A 177 3.65 -7.60 -18.79
CA ASP A 177 3.66 -6.69 -17.64
C ASP A 177 2.24 -6.35 -17.18
N LEU A 178 1.31 -6.17 -18.12
CA LEU A 178 -0.10 -5.90 -17.84
C LEU A 178 -0.79 -7.13 -17.18
N GLU A 179 -0.58 -8.33 -17.71
CA GLU A 179 -1.14 -9.58 -17.16
C GLU A 179 -0.62 -9.82 -15.73
N LYS A 180 0.66 -9.53 -15.49
CA LYS A 180 1.26 -9.61 -14.16
C LYS A 180 0.63 -8.60 -13.18
N ALA A 181 0.53 -7.32 -13.58
CA ALA A 181 -0.08 -6.28 -12.77
C ALA A 181 -1.56 -6.57 -12.46
N LEU A 182 -2.31 -7.10 -13.42
CA LEU A 182 -3.70 -7.50 -13.22
C LEU A 182 -3.80 -8.64 -12.18
N SER A 183 -2.97 -9.66 -12.30
CA SER A 183 -2.95 -10.78 -11.34
C SER A 183 -2.62 -10.33 -9.92
N GLU A 184 -1.67 -9.40 -9.76
CA GLU A 184 -1.31 -8.81 -8.45
C GLU A 184 -2.47 -7.98 -7.88
N ALA A 185 -3.13 -7.17 -8.70
CA ALA A 185 -4.29 -6.38 -8.30
C ALA A 185 -5.50 -7.24 -7.90
N GLU A 186 -5.77 -8.33 -8.63
CA GLU A 186 -6.84 -9.27 -8.30
C GLU A 186 -6.57 -10.00 -6.97
N LYS A 187 -5.32 -10.41 -6.71
CA LYS A 187 -4.93 -11.00 -5.43
C LYS A 187 -5.13 -10.03 -4.28
N ALA A 188 -4.67 -8.79 -4.42
CA ALA A 188 -4.85 -7.75 -3.41
C ALA A 188 -6.34 -7.45 -3.14
N SER A 189 -7.17 -7.38 -4.20
CA SER A 189 -8.61 -7.17 -4.08
C SER A 189 -9.31 -8.32 -3.36
N ARG A 190 -8.92 -9.56 -3.65
CA ARG A 190 -9.47 -10.76 -2.97
C ARG A 190 -9.12 -10.76 -1.49
N VAL A 191 -7.86 -10.54 -1.14
CA VAL A 191 -7.41 -10.45 0.26
C VAL A 191 -8.20 -9.38 1.01
N LYS A 192 -8.42 -8.21 0.39
CA LYS A 192 -9.23 -7.13 0.99
C LYS A 192 -10.70 -7.53 1.19
N SER A 193 -11.30 -8.28 0.26
CA SER A 193 -12.68 -8.73 0.38
C SER A 193 -12.84 -9.79 1.46
N ASP A 194 -11.93 -10.75 1.53
CA ASP A 194 -11.90 -11.79 2.55
C ASP A 194 -11.70 -11.16 3.94
N PHE A 195 -10.87 -10.11 4.03
CA PHE A 195 -10.70 -9.27 5.23
C PHE A 195 -12.02 -8.70 5.73
N LEU A 196 -12.73 -7.93 4.89
CA LEU A 196 -13.99 -7.30 5.27
C LEU A 196 -15.05 -8.32 5.71
N SER A 197 -15.09 -9.47 5.06
CA SER A 197 -15.99 -10.57 5.41
C SER A 197 -15.66 -11.16 6.78
N SER A 198 -14.40 -11.48 7.05
CA SER A 198 -13.95 -12.02 8.32
C SER A 198 -14.18 -11.02 9.47
N MET A 199 -13.82 -9.74 9.26
CA MET A 199 -14.03 -8.68 10.24
C MET A 199 -15.50 -8.51 10.61
N SER A 200 -16.40 -8.55 9.61
CA SER A 200 -17.84 -8.47 9.85
C SER A 200 -18.35 -9.62 10.74
N HIS A 201 -17.81 -10.81 10.53
CA HIS A 201 -18.14 -11.98 11.37
C HIS A 201 -17.60 -11.82 12.79
N ASP A 202 -16.32 -11.43 12.94
CA ASP A 202 -15.63 -11.36 14.23
C ASP A 202 -16.15 -10.21 15.10
N ILE A 203 -16.66 -9.13 14.49
CA ILE A 203 -17.39 -8.05 15.18
C ILE A 203 -18.80 -8.51 15.59
N ARG A 204 -19.49 -9.25 14.72
CA ARG A 204 -20.90 -9.67 14.98
C ARG A 204 -21.00 -10.64 16.16
N THR A 205 -20.02 -11.53 16.32
CA THR A 205 -20.05 -12.56 17.38
C THR A 205 -20.10 -11.94 18.79
N PRO A 206 -19.15 -11.10 19.23
CA PRO A 206 -19.22 -10.45 20.54
C PRO A 206 -20.43 -9.50 20.67
N MET A 207 -20.81 -8.80 19.60
CA MET A 207 -21.99 -7.94 19.59
C MET A 207 -23.27 -8.74 19.87
N ASN A 208 -23.46 -9.88 19.23
CA ASN A 208 -24.61 -10.77 19.49
C ASN A 208 -24.58 -11.33 20.92
N ALA A 209 -23.39 -11.62 21.46
CA ALA A 209 -23.24 -12.05 22.84
C ALA A 209 -23.68 -10.94 23.82
N ILE A 210 -23.24 -9.70 23.61
CA ILE A 210 -23.65 -8.54 24.41
C ILE A 210 -25.17 -8.39 24.38
N VAL A 211 -25.77 -8.33 23.19
CA VAL A 211 -27.24 -8.17 23.04
C VAL A 211 -28.00 -9.34 23.69
N GLY A 212 -27.56 -10.58 23.44
CA GLY A 212 -28.19 -11.76 23.99
C GLY A 212 -28.11 -11.82 25.54
N MET A 213 -26.94 -11.52 26.12
CA MET A 213 -26.76 -11.50 27.57
C MET A 213 -27.52 -10.34 28.22
N THR A 214 -27.61 -9.19 27.57
CA THR A 214 -28.43 -8.07 28.04
C THR A 214 -29.91 -8.46 28.10
N THR A 215 -30.43 -9.12 27.05
CA THR A 215 -31.83 -9.62 27.04
C THR A 215 -32.07 -10.65 28.16
N LEU A 216 -31.09 -11.55 28.36
CA LEU A 216 -31.18 -12.56 29.43
C LEU A 216 -31.10 -11.91 30.83
N ALA A 217 -30.27 -10.89 31.01
CA ALA A 217 -30.20 -10.13 32.28
C ALA A 217 -31.53 -9.45 32.58
N GLN A 218 -32.12 -8.76 31.60
CA GLN A 218 -33.44 -8.13 31.73
C GLN A 218 -34.57 -9.13 32.06
N ALA A 219 -34.53 -10.33 31.48
CA ALA A 219 -35.51 -11.37 31.76
C ALA A 219 -35.36 -12.04 33.16
N ASN A 220 -34.21 -11.88 33.82
CA ASN A 220 -33.88 -12.54 35.09
C ASN A 220 -33.55 -11.55 36.23
N LEU A 221 -34.09 -10.33 36.22
CA LEU A 221 -33.78 -9.28 37.19
C LEU A 221 -33.96 -9.70 38.66
N SER A 222 -34.82 -10.69 38.94
CA SER A 222 -35.05 -11.25 40.26
C SER A 222 -33.96 -12.22 40.77
N ASP A 223 -33.06 -12.69 39.87
CA ASP A 223 -31.96 -13.59 40.22
C ASP A 223 -30.61 -12.87 40.09
N SER A 224 -30.19 -12.21 41.14
CA SER A 224 -28.96 -11.39 41.18
C SER A 224 -27.71 -12.15 40.76
N ARG A 225 -27.60 -13.46 41.04
CA ARG A 225 -26.43 -14.26 40.65
C ARG A 225 -26.35 -14.45 39.11
N LYS A 226 -27.52 -14.71 38.49
CA LYS A 226 -27.56 -14.83 37.02
C LYS A 226 -27.28 -13.48 36.34
N VAL A 227 -27.85 -12.41 36.88
CA VAL A 227 -27.60 -11.06 36.38
C VAL A 227 -26.11 -10.73 36.46
N GLU A 228 -25.45 -11.00 37.58
CA GLU A 228 -24.01 -10.80 37.75
C GLU A 228 -23.19 -11.62 36.72
N ASP A 229 -23.52 -12.90 36.49
CA ASP A 229 -22.86 -13.74 35.48
C ASP A 229 -23.04 -13.18 34.07
N TYR A 230 -24.27 -12.71 33.74
CA TYR A 230 -24.52 -12.08 32.43
C TYR A 230 -23.75 -10.78 32.26
N LEU A 231 -23.68 -9.92 33.26
CA LEU A 231 -22.92 -8.68 33.24
C LEU A 231 -21.42 -8.94 33.07
N LYS A 232 -20.85 -9.94 33.75
CA LYS A 232 -19.46 -10.38 33.54
C LYS A 232 -19.21 -10.81 32.10
N LYS A 233 -20.12 -11.59 31.52
CA LYS A 233 -20.02 -12.02 30.12
C LYS A 233 -20.14 -10.86 29.12
N ILE A 234 -21.01 -9.89 29.41
CA ILE A 234 -21.13 -8.65 28.64
C ILE A 234 -19.81 -7.88 28.69
N SER A 235 -19.23 -7.69 29.87
CA SER A 235 -17.96 -6.99 30.06
C SER A 235 -16.82 -7.65 29.27
N VAL A 236 -16.66 -8.98 29.36
CA VAL A 236 -15.66 -9.74 28.60
C VAL A 236 -15.86 -9.59 27.10
N SER A 237 -17.11 -9.70 26.62
CA SER A 237 -17.42 -9.55 25.19
C SER A 237 -17.17 -8.13 24.68
N SER A 238 -17.45 -7.10 25.50
CA SER A 238 -17.19 -5.70 25.17
C SER A 238 -15.69 -5.40 25.09
N GLN A 239 -14.90 -5.92 26.06
CA GLN A 239 -13.44 -5.78 26.03
C GLN A 239 -12.83 -6.47 24.80
N HIS A 240 -13.34 -7.65 24.44
CA HIS A 240 -12.91 -8.34 23.23
C HIS A 240 -13.23 -7.52 21.97
N LEU A 241 -14.43 -6.94 21.88
CA LEU A 241 -14.81 -6.08 20.75
C LEU A 241 -13.91 -4.83 20.65
N LEU A 242 -13.60 -4.19 21.77
CA LEU A 242 -12.68 -3.05 21.79
C LEU A 242 -11.27 -3.43 21.35
N SER A 243 -10.76 -4.57 21.77
CA SER A 243 -9.46 -5.09 21.29
C SER A 243 -9.46 -5.29 19.78
N LEU A 244 -10.53 -5.89 19.22
CA LEU A 244 -10.68 -6.08 17.77
C LEU A 244 -10.66 -4.76 16.99
N ILE A 245 -11.40 -3.76 17.49
CA ILE A 245 -11.44 -2.44 16.86
C ILE A 245 -10.05 -1.78 16.89
N ASN A 246 -9.35 -1.86 18.01
CA ASN A 246 -8.01 -1.30 18.16
C ASN A 246 -7.00 -2.02 17.23
N ASP A 247 -7.07 -3.34 17.10
CA ASP A 247 -6.24 -4.11 16.18
C ASP A 247 -6.46 -3.66 14.72
N ILE A 248 -7.72 -3.41 14.31
CA ILE A 248 -8.06 -2.91 12.97
C ILE A 248 -7.50 -1.51 12.75
N LEU A 249 -7.64 -0.63 13.73
CA LEU A 249 -7.13 0.74 13.66
C LEU A 249 -5.60 0.76 13.59
N ASP A 250 -4.92 -0.02 14.42
CA ASP A 250 -3.46 -0.15 14.39
C ASP A 250 -2.98 -0.67 13.03
N MET A 251 -3.61 -1.72 12.49
CA MET A 251 -3.28 -2.25 11.17
C MET A 251 -3.45 -1.19 10.08
N SER A 252 -4.58 -0.47 10.07
CA SER A 252 -4.84 0.60 9.10
C SER A 252 -3.81 1.73 9.18
N GLN A 253 -3.35 2.09 10.38
CA GLN A 253 -2.33 3.13 10.59
C GLN A 253 -0.94 2.67 10.17
N ILE A 254 -0.58 1.40 10.42
CA ILE A 254 0.67 0.80 9.98
C ILE A 254 0.72 0.79 8.44
N GLU A 255 -0.34 0.33 7.76
CA GLU A 255 -0.41 0.31 6.30
C GLU A 255 -0.28 1.70 5.67
N GLN A 256 -0.85 2.73 6.31
CA GLN A 256 -0.77 4.12 5.83
C GLN A 256 0.52 4.84 6.26
N SER A 257 1.43 4.17 6.99
CA SER A 257 2.63 4.78 7.57
C SER A 257 2.33 6.03 8.43
N LYS A 258 1.15 6.04 9.09
CA LYS A 258 0.68 7.15 9.92
C LYS A 258 0.82 6.89 11.42
N LEU A 259 1.34 5.72 11.80
CA LEU A 259 1.52 5.41 13.21
C LEU A 259 2.69 6.20 13.77
N HIS A 260 2.42 7.09 14.72
CA HIS A 260 3.42 7.87 15.42
C HIS A 260 3.84 7.20 16.71
N MET A 261 5.15 7.16 16.96
CA MET A 261 5.72 6.58 18.19
C MET A 261 5.74 7.60 19.31
N ASN A 262 5.20 7.25 20.47
CA ASN A 262 5.30 8.07 21.68
C ASN A 262 6.57 7.73 22.46
N VAL A 263 7.68 8.38 22.06
CA VAL A 263 8.99 8.12 22.65
C VAL A 263 9.13 8.79 24.01
N GLN A 264 9.35 7.97 25.05
CA GLN A 264 9.57 8.40 26.43
C GLN A 264 10.75 7.65 27.06
N VAL A 265 11.23 8.13 28.21
CA VAL A 265 12.27 7.41 28.95
C VAL A 265 11.60 6.25 29.70
N ILE A 266 12.14 5.05 29.46
CA ILE A 266 11.62 3.79 30.00
C ILE A 266 12.69 3.13 30.86
N HIS A 267 12.30 2.57 32.01
CA HIS A 267 13.11 1.67 32.80
C HIS A 267 12.81 0.23 32.40
N ILE A 268 13.80 -0.54 31.94
CA ILE A 268 13.58 -1.88 31.41
C ILE A 268 12.97 -2.84 32.44
N ASP A 269 13.45 -2.81 33.69
CA ASP A 269 12.95 -3.70 34.74
C ASP A 269 11.48 -3.40 35.06
N GLU A 270 11.07 -2.12 35.15
CA GLU A 270 9.69 -1.75 35.37
C GLU A 270 8.78 -2.23 34.22
N LEU A 271 9.25 -2.13 32.97
CA LEU A 271 8.54 -2.66 31.81
C LEU A 271 8.34 -4.18 31.92
N LEU A 272 9.40 -4.91 32.28
CA LEU A 272 9.35 -6.37 32.43
C LEU A 272 8.47 -6.80 33.60
N ASP A 273 8.50 -6.08 34.74
CA ASP A 273 7.63 -6.33 35.91
C ASP A 273 6.17 -6.15 35.56
N GLN A 274 5.83 -5.09 34.85
CA GLN A 274 4.46 -4.83 34.38
C GLN A 274 3.95 -5.94 33.45
N ILE A 275 4.77 -6.36 32.46
CA ILE A 275 4.42 -7.48 31.57
C ILE A 275 4.23 -8.77 32.37
N SER A 276 5.13 -9.04 33.32
CA SER A 276 5.09 -10.25 34.15
C SER A 276 3.82 -10.28 35.02
N SER A 277 3.45 -9.14 35.61
CA SER A 277 2.24 -9.00 36.42
C SER A 277 0.96 -9.21 35.60
N ILE A 278 0.90 -8.61 34.39
CA ILE A 278 -0.24 -8.78 33.45
C ILE A 278 -0.38 -10.26 33.05
N MET A 279 0.72 -10.96 32.80
CA MET A 279 0.71 -12.33 32.31
C MET A 279 0.61 -13.40 33.41
N ALA A 280 0.71 -13.01 34.69
CA ALA A 280 0.69 -13.95 35.81
C ALA A 280 -0.68 -14.64 35.99
N SER A 281 -1.78 -13.90 35.91
CA SER A 281 -3.15 -14.48 36.01
C SER A 281 -3.48 -15.38 34.82
N PRO A 282 -3.33 -14.93 33.57
CA PRO A 282 -3.58 -15.77 32.39
C PRO A 282 -2.78 -17.09 32.39
N SER A 283 -1.53 -17.07 32.86
CA SER A 283 -0.71 -18.27 32.95
C SER A 283 -1.24 -19.29 33.96
N LYS A 284 -1.72 -18.81 35.14
CA LYS A 284 -2.35 -19.66 36.15
C LYS A 284 -3.67 -20.23 35.68
N ASP A 285 -4.50 -19.41 35.04
CA ASP A 285 -5.80 -19.83 34.50
C ASP A 285 -5.64 -20.91 33.43
N ALA A 286 -4.56 -20.83 32.63
CA ALA A 286 -4.22 -21.83 31.62
C ALA A 286 -3.46 -23.06 32.20
N GLY A 287 -3.13 -23.08 33.48
CA GLY A 287 -2.39 -24.16 34.13
C GLY A 287 -0.94 -24.32 33.62
N LEU A 288 -0.29 -23.22 33.20
CA LEU A 288 1.04 -23.23 32.60
C LEU A 288 2.13 -22.85 33.60
N LYS A 289 3.34 -23.34 33.35
CA LYS A 289 4.55 -22.89 34.04
C LYS A 289 5.16 -21.72 33.28
N PHE A 290 4.93 -20.50 33.76
CA PHE A 290 5.48 -19.28 33.19
C PHE A 290 6.78 -18.90 33.93
N MET A 291 7.88 -18.74 33.19
CA MET A 291 9.19 -18.38 33.73
C MET A 291 9.71 -17.13 33.05
N VAL A 292 10.11 -16.15 33.86
CA VAL A 292 10.72 -14.90 33.38
C VAL A 292 12.19 -14.90 33.76
N GLU A 293 13.07 -14.80 32.78
CA GLU A 293 14.53 -14.82 32.93
C GLU A 293 15.10 -13.48 32.49
N ARG A 294 15.90 -12.85 33.34
CA ARG A 294 16.63 -11.62 33.02
C ARG A 294 18.10 -11.97 32.86
N GLY A 295 18.63 -11.70 31.67
CA GLY A 295 20.04 -11.78 31.37
C GLY A 295 20.83 -10.58 31.92
N GLU A 296 22.07 -10.44 31.48
CA GLU A 296 22.87 -9.27 31.82
C GLU A 296 22.33 -8.04 31.08
N ILE A 297 21.97 -7.01 31.83
CA ILE A 297 21.47 -5.71 31.32
C ILE A 297 22.31 -4.63 31.99
N GLN A 298 23.04 -3.85 31.18
CA GLN A 298 23.92 -2.78 31.66
C GLN A 298 23.21 -1.41 31.61
N HIS A 299 22.38 -1.19 30.58
CA HIS A 299 21.66 0.06 30.37
C HIS A 299 20.20 -0.12 30.80
N LEU A 300 19.87 0.42 31.97
CA LEU A 300 18.51 0.28 32.54
C LEU A 300 17.51 1.28 31.97
N TYR A 301 17.98 2.43 31.44
CA TYR A 301 17.13 3.49 30.91
C TYR A 301 17.35 3.67 29.41
N PHE A 302 16.24 3.76 28.66
CA PHE A 302 16.27 3.95 27.23
C PHE A 302 15.07 4.80 26.75
N GLN A 303 15.16 5.35 25.55
CA GLN A 303 14.07 6.10 24.91
C GLN A 303 13.30 5.19 23.96
N GLY A 304 11.99 5.03 24.22
CA GLY A 304 11.13 4.17 23.40
C GLY A 304 9.64 4.39 23.69
N ASP A 305 8.80 3.62 23.02
CA ASP A 305 7.36 3.59 23.26
C ASP A 305 6.99 2.35 24.09
N ALA A 306 6.76 2.59 25.39
CA ALA A 306 6.46 1.51 26.35
C ALA A 306 5.16 0.77 25.98
N LEU A 307 4.15 1.47 25.46
CA LEU A 307 2.87 0.87 25.10
C LEU A 307 3.05 -0.10 23.93
N ARG A 308 3.78 0.30 22.90
CA ARG A 308 4.01 -0.52 21.71
C ARG A 308 4.93 -1.71 21.99
N ILE A 309 5.94 -1.53 22.84
CA ILE A 309 6.81 -2.65 23.29
C ILE A 309 5.97 -3.67 24.07
N LYS A 310 5.12 -3.22 25.01
CA LYS A 310 4.20 -4.11 25.73
C LYS A 310 3.26 -4.83 24.78
N GLN A 311 2.68 -4.14 23.82
CA GLN A 311 1.77 -4.71 22.83
C GLN A 311 2.44 -5.85 22.04
N ILE A 312 3.67 -5.65 21.56
CA ILE A 312 4.46 -6.68 20.88
C ILE A 312 4.63 -7.92 21.77
N LEU A 313 5.12 -7.71 23.00
CA LEU A 313 5.51 -8.81 23.89
C LEU A 313 4.28 -9.56 24.44
N ILE A 314 3.24 -8.85 24.84
CA ILE A 314 1.98 -9.44 25.33
C ILE A 314 1.29 -10.24 24.24
N ASN A 315 1.29 -9.75 22.98
CA ASN A 315 0.69 -10.48 21.87
C ASN A 315 1.36 -11.83 21.63
N ILE A 316 2.70 -11.88 21.68
CA ILE A 316 3.42 -13.15 21.51
C ILE A 316 3.25 -14.06 22.74
N LEU A 317 3.30 -13.50 23.95
CA LEU A 317 3.08 -14.28 25.20
C LEU A 317 1.67 -14.86 25.26
N SER A 318 0.65 -14.08 24.88
CA SER A 318 -0.73 -14.57 24.85
C SER A 318 -0.92 -15.69 23.82
N ASN A 319 -0.26 -15.61 22.66
CA ASN A 319 -0.23 -16.70 21.71
C ASN A 319 0.50 -17.93 22.27
N ALA A 320 1.64 -17.77 22.93
CA ALA A 320 2.35 -18.86 23.58
C ALA A 320 1.47 -19.59 24.62
N PHE A 321 0.73 -18.82 25.46
CA PHE A 321 -0.19 -19.41 26.43
C PHE A 321 -1.36 -20.14 25.76
N LYS A 322 -1.92 -19.54 24.73
CA LYS A 322 -3.07 -20.07 24.00
C LYS A 322 -2.78 -21.40 23.30
N PHE A 323 -1.56 -21.59 22.80
CA PHE A 323 -1.18 -22.75 22.01
C PHE A 323 -0.35 -23.78 22.80
N THR A 324 -0.10 -23.53 24.08
CA THR A 324 0.53 -24.48 24.98
C THR A 324 -0.51 -25.22 25.81
N MET A 325 -0.40 -26.53 25.90
CA MET A 325 -1.31 -27.35 26.67
C MET A 325 -1.07 -27.19 28.19
N GLU A 326 -2.09 -27.44 28.99
CA GLU A 326 -2.01 -27.44 30.46
C GLU A 326 -0.82 -28.29 30.96
N GLY A 327 -0.06 -27.78 31.92
CA GLY A 327 1.17 -28.37 32.41
C GLY A 327 2.42 -28.04 31.57
N GLY A 328 2.26 -27.39 30.41
CA GLY A 328 3.39 -26.95 29.57
C GLY A 328 4.16 -25.77 30.14
N ASN A 329 5.25 -25.42 29.46
CA ASN A 329 6.16 -24.37 29.89
C ASN A 329 6.16 -23.23 28.87
N VAL A 330 6.14 -21.99 29.37
CA VAL A 330 6.41 -20.77 28.58
C VAL A 330 7.53 -20.01 29.28
N ARG A 331 8.55 -19.67 28.53
CA ARG A 331 9.74 -18.95 29.01
C ARG A 331 9.84 -17.60 28.30
N PHE A 332 10.01 -16.55 29.08
CA PHE A 332 10.28 -15.19 28.59
C PHE A 332 11.66 -14.76 29.09
N ARG A 333 12.61 -14.59 28.18
CA ARG A 333 13.99 -14.15 28.48
C ARG A 333 14.26 -12.81 27.81
N THR A 334 14.91 -11.92 28.56
CA THR A 334 15.37 -10.62 28.06
C THR A 334 16.85 -10.49 28.35
N GLU A 335 17.63 -10.03 27.37
CA GLU A 335 19.06 -9.78 27.50
C GLU A 335 19.48 -8.56 26.67
N GLU A 336 20.50 -7.86 27.11
CA GLU A 336 21.15 -6.82 26.32
C GLU A 336 22.21 -7.46 25.43
N ILE A 337 22.22 -7.06 24.15
CA ILE A 337 23.20 -7.53 23.17
C ILE A 337 23.98 -6.33 22.58
N PRO A 338 25.22 -6.55 22.08
CA PRO A 338 26.02 -5.46 21.55
C PRO A 338 25.30 -4.65 20.48
N SER A 339 25.29 -3.32 20.65
CA SER A 339 24.86 -2.38 19.61
C SER A 339 26.03 -2.04 18.69
N TYR A 340 25.73 -1.73 17.42
CA TYR A 340 26.74 -1.28 16.45
C TYR A 340 26.98 0.23 16.50
N GLU A 341 26.10 0.99 17.16
CA GLU A 341 26.15 2.44 17.26
C GLU A 341 26.41 2.89 18.70
N SER A 342 27.32 3.85 18.88
CA SER A 342 27.60 4.45 20.19
C SER A 342 26.38 5.25 20.66
N GLY A 343 26.02 5.09 21.95
CA GLY A 343 24.86 5.76 22.54
C GLY A 343 23.53 5.06 22.29
N ARG A 344 23.55 3.86 21.72
CA ARG A 344 22.37 3.01 21.57
C ARG A 344 22.51 1.72 22.36
N VAL A 345 21.38 1.18 22.81
CA VAL A 345 21.24 -0.12 23.47
C VAL A 345 20.34 -1.01 22.63
N ARG A 346 20.70 -2.27 22.52
CA ARG A 346 19.89 -3.27 21.83
C ARG A 346 19.48 -4.36 22.79
N TYR A 347 18.17 -4.56 22.92
CA TYR A 347 17.60 -5.65 23.70
C TYR A 347 17.14 -6.77 22.80
N ARG A 348 17.37 -8.00 23.26
CA ARG A 348 16.82 -9.22 22.69
C ARG A 348 15.79 -9.79 23.65
N PHE A 349 14.57 -9.97 23.16
CA PHE A 349 13.47 -10.63 23.84
C PHE A 349 13.24 -11.99 23.21
N VAL A 350 13.33 -13.06 24.00
CA VAL A 350 13.11 -14.43 23.55
C VAL A 350 11.93 -15.01 24.30
N ILE A 351 10.90 -15.43 23.55
CA ILE A 351 9.70 -16.09 24.07
C ILE A 351 9.67 -17.49 23.48
N SER A 352 9.71 -18.50 24.35
CA SER A 352 9.66 -19.91 23.93
C SER A 352 8.56 -20.67 24.66
N ASP A 353 7.84 -21.51 23.94
CA ASP A 353 6.79 -22.36 24.45
C ASP A 353 7.01 -23.83 24.08
N THR A 354 6.35 -24.72 24.82
CA THR A 354 6.32 -26.16 24.53
C THR A 354 4.99 -26.60 23.92
N GLY A 355 4.36 -25.72 23.14
CA GLY A 355 3.05 -25.91 22.55
C GLY A 355 3.04 -26.80 21.30
N ILE A 356 1.97 -26.69 20.55
CA ILE A 356 1.72 -27.52 19.36
C ILE A 356 2.71 -27.26 18.21
N GLY A 357 3.41 -26.15 18.21
CA GLY A 357 4.31 -25.74 17.12
C GLY A 357 3.61 -25.50 15.80
N MET A 358 4.41 -25.18 14.77
CA MET A 358 3.94 -24.78 13.44
C MET A 358 4.64 -25.57 12.33
N THR A 359 3.98 -25.69 11.17
CA THR A 359 4.58 -26.24 9.94
C THR A 359 5.39 -25.17 9.22
N GLN A 360 6.40 -25.57 8.44
CA GLN A 360 7.22 -24.62 7.64
C GLN A 360 6.37 -23.82 6.64
N GLU A 361 5.36 -24.44 6.08
CA GLU A 361 4.40 -23.77 5.19
C GLU A 361 3.67 -22.63 5.92
N PHE A 362 3.17 -22.88 7.14
CA PHE A 362 2.50 -21.85 7.94
C PHE A 362 3.44 -20.74 8.38
N ILE A 363 4.70 -21.08 8.74
CA ILE A 363 5.72 -20.09 9.14
C ILE A 363 5.99 -19.08 8.00
N SER A 364 5.97 -19.50 6.74
CA SER A 364 6.22 -18.61 5.59
C SER A 364 5.16 -17.53 5.41
N HIS A 365 3.95 -17.74 5.94
CA HIS A 365 2.81 -16.81 5.87
C HIS A 365 2.40 -16.25 7.26
N LEU A 366 3.15 -16.57 8.31
CA LEU A 366 2.79 -16.30 9.70
C LEU A 366 2.49 -14.82 10.00
N PHE A 367 3.19 -13.93 9.33
CA PHE A 367 3.06 -12.47 9.52
C PHE A 367 2.11 -11.82 8.50
N GLU A 368 1.52 -12.60 7.59
CA GLU A 368 0.49 -12.09 6.71
C GLU A 368 -0.79 -11.81 7.51
N PRO A 369 -1.47 -10.69 7.24
CA PRO A 369 -2.73 -10.39 7.90
C PRO A 369 -3.74 -11.52 7.74
N PHE A 370 -4.49 -11.83 8.81
CA PHE A 370 -5.56 -12.86 8.83
C PHE A 370 -5.09 -14.30 8.65
N CYS A 371 -3.80 -14.57 8.71
CA CYS A 371 -3.28 -15.92 8.62
C CYS A 371 -3.69 -16.71 9.87
N ARG A 372 -4.47 -17.77 9.69
CA ARG A 372 -4.93 -18.70 10.74
C ARG A 372 -4.64 -20.11 10.31
N SER A 373 -4.18 -20.95 11.25
CA SER A 373 -3.97 -22.38 10.96
C SER A 373 -5.32 -23.10 10.85
N GLU A 374 -5.61 -23.73 9.73
CA GLU A 374 -6.82 -24.54 9.51
C GLU A 374 -7.01 -25.67 10.54
N ARG A 375 -5.93 -26.14 11.14
CA ARG A 375 -5.92 -27.23 12.14
C ARG A 375 -6.40 -26.82 13.52
N VAL A 376 -6.56 -25.51 13.78
CA VAL A 376 -6.92 -24.96 15.09
C VAL A 376 -8.20 -24.12 15.01
N ASN A 377 -9.16 -24.56 14.22
CA ASN A 377 -10.46 -23.88 13.99
C ASN A 377 -11.33 -23.62 15.24
N ARG A 378 -10.91 -24.09 16.43
CA ARG A 378 -11.63 -23.88 17.70
C ARG A 378 -11.01 -22.84 18.63
N VAL A 379 -9.87 -22.25 18.25
CA VAL A 379 -9.17 -21.29 19.11
C VAL A 379 -9.44 -19.87 18.60
N GLU A 380 -10.10 -19.07 19.40
CA GLU A 380 -10.48 -17.68 19.08
C GLU A 380 -9.26 -16.81 18.79
N GLY A 381 -9.35 -15.90 17.80
CA GLY A 381 -8.33 -14.91 17.49
C GLY A 381 -8.53 -14.30 16.11
N THR A 382 -8.13 -13.04 15.98
CA THR A 382 -8.32 -12.20 14.79
C THR A 382 -7.40 -12.54 13.61
N GLY A 383 -6.26 -13.17 13.89
CA GLY A 383 -5.18 -13.34 12.92
C GLY A 383 -4.43 -12.04 12.58
N LEU A 384 -4.72 -10.94 13.29
CA LEU A 384 -4.04 -9.64 13.11
C LEU A 384 -2.85 -9.46 14.04
N GLY A 385 -2.85 -10.08 15.21
CA GLY A 385 -1.85 -9.82 16.23
C GLY A 385 -0.41 -9.95 15.75
N LEU A 386 -0.05 -11.03 15.04
CA LEU A 386 1.32 -11.23 14.56
C LEU A 386 1.69 -10.30 13.39
N SER A 387 0.76 -9.92 12.53
CA SER A 387 1.00 -8.92 11.48
C SER A 387 1.21 -7.53 12.08
N ILE A 388 0.43 -7.15 13.09
CA ILE A 388 0.62 -5.92 13.87
C ILE A 388 1.98 -5.95 14.58
N THR A 389 2.32 -7.07 15.24
CA THR A 389 3.62 -7.26 15.88
C THR A 389 4.77 -7.05 14.90
N LYS A 390 4.71 -7.65 13.72
CA LYS A 390 5.71 -7.47 12.66
C LYS A 390 5.78 -6.01 12.22
N GLY A 391 4.65 -5.37 11.95
CA GLY A 391 4.58 -3.96 11.56
C GLY A 391 5.17 -3.01 12.61
N LEU A 392 4.89 -3.24 13.90
CA LEU A 392 5.46 -2.47 15.00
C LEU A 392 6.98 -2.68 15.14
N VAL A 393 7.46 -3.93 15.03
CA VAL A 393 8.91 -4.24 15.06
C VAL A 393 9.61 -3.56 13.89
N ASP A 394 9.05 -3.61 12.68
CA ASP A 394 9.62 -2.98 11.49
C ASP A 394 9.64 -1.44 11.61
N LEU A 395 8.56 -0.85 12.16
CA LEU A 395 8.48 0.59 12.42
C LEU A 395 9.54 1.06 13.44
N MET A 396 9.87 0.20 14.42
CA MET A 396 10.93 0.45 15.39
C MET A 396 12.34 0.13 14.85
N GLY A 397 12.45 -0.27 13.57
CA GLY A 397 13.74 -0.66 12.97
C GLY A 397 14.32 -1.95 13.55
N GLY A 398 13.49 -2.76 14.21
CA GLY A 398 13.88 -4.01 14.85
C GLY A 398 13.87 -5.22 13.93
N LYS A 399 14.11 -6.39 14.52
CA LYS A 399 14.03 -7.68 13.82
C LYS A 399 13.21 -8.66 14.64
N ILE A 400 12.39 -9.46 13.96
CA ILE A 400 11.65 -10.58 14.53
C ILE A 400 12.00 -11.85 13.77
N ARG A 401 12.30 -12.91 14.51
CA ARG A 401 12.58 -14.25 13.99
C ARG A 401 11.69 -15.25 14.69
N VAL A 402 11.36 -16.33 14.00
CA VAL A 402 10.56 -17.44 14.54
C VAL A 402 11.22 -18.77 14.18
N GLU A 403 11.34 -19.62 15.17
CA GLU A 403 11.72 -21.02 15.00
C GLU A 403 10.63 -21.89 15.62
N SER A 404 10.07 -22.80 14.84
CA SER A 404 9.03 -23.69 15.31
C SER A 404 9.07 -25.02 14.59
N GLN A 405 8.73 -26.06 15.32
CA GLN A 405 8.55 -27.40 14.79
C GLN A 405 7.28 -28.01 15.37
N LEU A 406 6.52 -28.67 14.53
CA LEU A 406 5.26 -29.28 14.94
C LEU A 406 5.47 -30.23 16.14
N HIS A 407 4.66 -30.06 17.18
CA HIS A 407 4.71 -30.78 18.46
C HIS A 407 5.98 -30.59 19.30
N GLN A 408 6.82 -29.60 18.97
CA GLN A 408 8.00 -29.26 19.78
C GLN A 408 7.95 -27.85 20.37
N GLY A 409 6.92 -27.08 20.01
CA GLY A 409 6.74 -25.69 20.46
C GLY A 409 7.27 -24.67 19.48
N THR A 410 7.31 -23.41 19.96
CA THR A 410 7.72 -22.26 19.17
C THR A 410 8.67 -21.37 19.96
N MET A 411 9.62 -20.76 19.28
CA MET A 411 10.48 -19.71 19.80
C MET A 411 10.40 -18.48 18.91
N PHE A 412 10.05 -17.35 19.52
CA PHE A 412 10.14 -16.04 18.92
C PHE A 412 11.33 -15.29 19.50
N GLU A 413 12.13 -14.69 18.64
CA GLU A 413 13.23 -13.80 18.98
C GLU A 413 12.95 -12.42 18.39
N ILE A 414 12.97 -11.38 19.23
CA ILE A 414 12.75 -9.99 18.85
C ILE A 414 13.97 -9.18 19.27
N GLU A 415 14.56 -8.45 18.35
CA GLU A 415 15.64 -7.50 18.60
C GLU A 415 15.14 -6.08 18.34
N LEU A 416 15.25 -5.23 19.36
CA LEU A 416 14.89 -3.81 19.27
C LEU A 416 16.06 -2.96 19.74
N GLU A 417 16.31 -1.85 19.05
CA GLU A 417 17.42 -0.95 19.33
C GLU A 417 16.91 0.45 19.66
N PHE A 418 17.40 1.02 20.77
CA PHE A 418 16.93 2.26 21.35
C PHE A 418 18.09 3.21 21.66
N ALA A 419 17.82 4.51 21.76
CA ALA A 419 18.77 5.46 22.33
C ALA A 419 18.87 5.25 23.85
N VAL A 420 20.10 5.25 24.38
CA VAL A 420 20.32 5.22 25.83
C VAL A 420 19.84 6.52 26.45
N ALA A 421 19.19 6.46 27.60
CA ALA A 421 18.74 7.62 28.35
C ALA A 421 19.44 7.73 29.71
N ASP A 422 19.74 8.98 30.12
CA ASP A 422 20.23 9.25 31.47
C ASP A 422 19.06 9.22 32.47
N GLY A 423 19.18 8.42 33.52
CA GLY A 423 18.14 8.14 34.53
C GLY A 423 17.72 9.31 35.42
N LYS A 424 17.87 10.58 34.99
CA LYS A 424 17.59 11.79 35.77
C LYS A 424 16.22 12.43 35.55
N GLN A 425 15.33 11.85 34.73
CA GLN A 425 13.97 12.38 34.61
C GLN A 425 13.04 11.79 35.66
N LYS A 426 12.30 12.65 36.36
CA LYS A 426 11.39 12.39 37.45
C LYS A 426 10.52 11.16 37.18
N ARG A 427 10.48 10.26 38.17
CA ARG A 427 9.48 9.21 38.30
C ARG A 427 8.09 9.82 38.13
N SER A 428 7.33 9.33 37.16
CA SER A 428 5.88 9.34 37.30
C SER A 428 5.52 8.42 38.48
N PRO A 429 4.64 8.80 39.37
CA PRO A 429 4.27 7.98 40.50
C PRO A 429 3.73 6.63 40.00
N ASN A 430 4.25 5.55 40.56
CA ASN A 430 3.79 4.18 40.30
C ASN A 430 2.30 4.05 40.62
N ALA A 431 1.53 3.51 39.68
CA ALA A 431 0.11 3.19 39.81
C ALA A 431 -0.20 1.96 40.72
N ASP A 432 0.77 1.46 41.47
CA ASP A 432 0.63 0.22 42.27
C ASP A 432 0.80 0.40 43.78
N GLU A 433 0.75 1.62 44.32
CA GLU A 433 0.60 1.78 45.78
C GLU A 433 -0.88 1.60 46.18
N CYS A 434 -1.09 0.78 47.19
CA CYS A 434 -2.40 0.45 47.82
C CYS A 434 -3.39 1.60 47.72
N ILE A 435 -4.51 1.34 47.05
CA ILE A 435 -5.62 2.26 46.85
C ILE A 435 -6.25 2.54 48.21
N PRO A 436 -6.20 3.80 48.74
CA PRO A 436 -7.17 4.23 49.73
C PRO A 436 -8.54 4.14 49.07
N GLU A 437 -9.60 3.94 49.85
CA GLU A 437 -10.99 4.00 49.33
C GLU A 437 -11.10 5.18 48.38
N GLU A 438 -11.26 4.89 47.07
CA GLU A 438 -11.37 5.89 46.02
C GLU A 438 -12.53 6.79 46.33
N SER A 439 -12.28 8.01 46.80
CA SER A 439 -13.32 8.97 47.19
C SER A 439 -13.04 10.33 46.60
N LEU A 440 -14.01 10.84 45.88
CA LEU A 440 -14.06 12.22 45.36
C LEU A 440 -15.12 13.02 46.12
N GLU A 441 -15.37 12.65 47.40
CA GLU A 441 -16.41 13.25 48.22
C GLU A 441 -16.22 14.75 48.33
N GLY A 442 -17.28 15.50 48.03
CA GLY A 442 -17.29 16.95 48.06
C GLY A 442 -16.67 17.66 46.86
N ARG A 443 -16.14 16.91 45.85
CA ARG A 443 -15.65 17.48 44.62
C ARG A 443 -16.79 17.78 43.65
N HIS A 444 -16.63 18.85 42.88
CA HIS A 444 -17.61 19.34 41.92
C HIS A 444 -16.99 19.55 40.53
N PHE A 445 -17.50 18.84 39.53
CA PHE A 445 -16.93 18.84 38.19
C PHE A 445 -17.88 19.44 37.13
N LEU A 446 -17.32 20.16 36.16
CA LEU A 446 -18.02 20.50 34.94
C LEU A 446 -17.67 19.45 33.88
N LEU A 447 -18.62 18.60 33.49
CA LEU A 447 -18.48 17.56 32.50
C LEU A 447 -19.05 18.02 31.17
N VAL A 448 -18.22 18.02 30.14
CA VAL A 448 -18.55 18.49 28.79
C VAL A 448 -18.40 17.35 27.80
N GLU A 449 -19.52 16.86 27.28
CA GLU A 449 -19.61 15.66 26.43
C GLU A 449 -20.85 15.79 25.56
N ASP A 450 -20.72 15.61 24.24
CA ASP A 450 -21.82 15.74 23.28
C ASP A 450 -22.70 14.49 23.17
N ASN A 451 -22.19 13.35 23.61
CA ASN A 451 -22.95 12.11 23.65
C ASN A 451 -23.65 11.93 24.99
N ALA A 452 -24.99 12.01 24.98
CA ALA A 452 -25.82 11.93 26.21
C ALA A 452 -25.57 10.64 27.03
N ILE A 453 -25.34 9.48 26.34
CA ILE A 453 -25.09 8.21 27.02
C ILE A 453 -23.72 8.24 27.71
N ASN A 454 -22.69 8.74 27.05
CA ASN A 454 -21.34 8.85 27.65
C ASN A 454 -21.36 9.82 28.85
N SER A 455 -22.04 10.94 28.69
CA SER A 455 -22.21 11.96 29.72
C SER A 455 -22.90 11.38 30.98
N GLU A 456 -24.00 10.64 30.79
CA GLU A 456 -24.76 9.99 31.87
C GLU A 456 -23.89 8.93 32.59
N ILE A 457 -23.24 8.03 31.83
CA ILE A 457 -22.38 6.99 32.40
C ILE A 457 -21.25 7.60 33.24
N LEU A 458 -20.56 8.61 32.70
CA LEU A 458 -19.42 9.22 33.40
C LEU A 458 -19.86 9.99 34.64
N ALA A 459 -21.02 10.67 34.57
CA ALA A 459 -21.59 11.36 35.73
C ALA A 459 -21.98 10.37 36.83
N GLU A 460 -22.66 9.26 36.53
CA GLU A 460 -23.00 8.21 37.47
C GLU A 460 -21.76 7.59 38.12
N LEU A 461 -20.73 7.30 37.35
CA LEU A 461 -19.48 6.74 37.85
C LEU A 461 -18.74 7.71 38.80
N LEU A 462 -18.70 9.01 38.49
CA LEU A 462 -18.13 10.03 39.35
C LEU A 462 -18.98 10.20 40.63
N GLN A 463 -20.31 10.10 40.52
CA GLN A 463 -21.23 10.14 41.68
C GLN A 463 -21.05 8.93 42.61
N MET A 464 -20.75 7.74 42.07
CA MET A 464 -20.41 6.56 42.91
C MET A 464 -19.16 6.80 43.77
N TRP A 465 -18.27 7.70 43.37
CA TRP A 465 -17.11 8.13 44.17
C TRP A 465 -17.38 9.35 45.05
N GLY A 466 -18.64 9.81 45.11
CA GLY A 466 -19.07 10.92 45.96
C GLY A 466 -18.94 12.31 45.34
N ALA A 467 -18.56 12.41 44.06
CA ALA A 467 -18.48 13.69 43.36
C ALA A 467 -19.86 14.14 42.84
N THR A 468 -19.96 15.43 42.51
CA THR A 468 -21.12 16.01 41.84
C THR A 468 -20.69 16.61 40.49
N CYS A 469 -21.60 16.58 39.50
CA CYS A 469 -21.29 17.03 38.14
C CYS A 469 -22.38 17.95 37.59
N VAL A 470 -21.94 18.98 36.85
CA VAL A 470 -22.80 19.77 35.96
C VAL A 470 -22.47 19.35 34.51
N LEU A 471 -23.52 19.00 33.75
CA LEU A 471 -23.38 18.48 32.38
C LEU A 471 -23.58 19.58 31.34
N ARG A 472 -22.74 19.64 30.32
CA ARG A 472 -22.88 20.50 29.13
C ARG A 472 -22.56 19.70 27.86
N GLU A 473 -23.29 19.99 26.78
CA GLU A 473 -23.26 19.20 25.54
C GLU A 473 -22.24 19.67 24.53
N ASN A 474 -21.64 20.86 24.71
CA ASN A 474 -20.64 21.41 23.80
C ASN A 474 -19.75 22.45 24.46
N GLY A 475 -18.66 22.80 23.79
CA GLY A 475 -17.68 23.75 24.33
C GLY A 475 -18.22 25.15 24.53
N LEU A 476 -19.23 25.61 23.77
CA LEU A 476 -19.82 26.94 23.96
C LEU A 476 -20.59 27.01 25.29
N GLN A 477 -21.42 26.03 25.54
CA GLN A 477 -22.16 25.93 26.82
C GLN A 477 -21.20 25.81 28.01
N ALA A 478 -20.07 25.11 27.84
CA ALA A 478 -19.05 24.99 28.87
C ALA A 478 -18.40 26.34 29.22
N VAL A 479 -18.09 27.14 28.19
CA VAL A 479 -17.53 28.49 28.37
C VAL A 479 -18.54 29.41 29.08
N GLU A 480 -19.81 29.44 28.64
CA GLU A 480 -20.88 30.24 29.21
C GLU A 480 -21.14 29.87 30.69
N GLU A 481 -21.16 28.56 30.97
CA GLU A 481 -21.32 28.06 32.35
C GLU A 481 -20.15 28.46 33.23
N PHE A 482 -18.91 28.25 32.77
CA PHE A 482 -17.73 28.61 33.54
C PHE A 482 -17.63 30.12 33.79
N GLU A 483 -17.91 30.97 32.80
CA GLU A 483 -17.84 32.42 32.90
C GLU A 483 -18.92 32.97 33.86
N SER A 484 -20.08 32.32 33.96
CA SER A 484 -21.17 32.71 34.84
C SER A 484 -21.05 32.12 36.25
N SER A 485 -20.13 31.19 36.48
CA SER A 485 -19.96 30.54 37.78
C SER A 485 -19.27 31.46 38.81
N VAL A 486 -19.48 31.16 40.07
CA VAL A 486 -18.75 31.81 41.17
C VAL A 486 -17.40 31.12 41.36
N PRO A 487 -16.28 31.85 41.60
CA PRO A 487 -15.02 31.21 41.92
C PRO A 487 -15.14 30.16 43.02
N GLY A 488 -14.50 28.99 42.82
CA GLY A 488 -14.59 27.85 43.72
C GLY A 488 -15.82 26.93 43.49
N THR A 489 -16.59 27.17 42.42
CA THR A 489 -17.73 26.30 42.08
C THR A 489 -17.28 24.96 41.55
N TYR A 490 -16.24 24.92 40.73
CA TYR A 490 -15.74 23.71 40.11
C TYR A 490 -14.30 23.40 40.52
N ASP A 491 -14.02 22.14 40.85
CA ASP A 491 -12.66 21.65 41.12
C ASP A 491 -11.90 21.38 39.79
N ALA A 492 -12.59 20.82 38.79
CA ALA A 492 -12.02 20.59 37.46
C ALA A 492 -13.09 20.57 36.35
N ILE A 493 -12.66 20.73 35.13
CA ILE A 493 -13.47 20.58 33.92
C ILE A 493 -12.99 19.34 33.18
N LEU A 494 -13.88 18.38 32.95
CA LEU A 494 -13.69 17.21 32.13
C LEU A 494 -14.21 17.56 30.73
N MET A 495 -13.31 17.74 29.77
CA MET A 495 -13.61 18.33 28.46
C MET A 495 -13.41 17.34 27.32
N ASP A 496 -14.48 16.94 26.64
CA ASP A 496 -14.33 16.25 25.36
C ASP A 496 -13.67 17.17 24.32
N ILE A 497 -12.80 16.60 23.51
CA ILE A 497 -12.13 17.34 22.43
C ILE A 497 -13.02 17.49 21.22
N GLN A 498 -13.70 16.41 20.82
CA GLN A 498 -14.48 16.37 19.58
C GLN A 498 -15.97 16.61 19.86
N MET A 499 -16.38 17.86 19.79
CA MET A 499 -17.78 18.25 20.00
C MET A 499 -18.26 19.19 18.90
N PRO A 500 -19.57 19.18 18.58
CA PRO A 500 -20.18 20.12 17.66
C PRO A 500 -20.19 21.55 18.24
N VAL A 501 -20.44 22.54 17.40
CA VAL A 501 -20.55 23.98 17.71
C VAL A 501 -19.22 24.60 18.13
N MET A 502 -18.56 24.08 19.16
CA MET A 502 -17.25 24.48 19.65
C MET A 502 -16.51 23.27 20.22
N ASN A 503 -15.34 22.97 19.67
CA ASN A 503 -14.52 21.86 20.16
C ASN A 503 -13.81 22.17 21.48
N GLY A 504 -13.30 21.12 22.16
CA GLY A 504 -12.68 21.26 23.46
C GLY A 504 -11.43 22.15 23.48
N TYR A 505 -10.65 22.16 22.39
CA TYR A 505 -9.47 23.06 22.28
C TYR A 505 -9.87 24.54 22.21
N GLU A 506 -10.92 24.85 21.45
CA GLU A 506 -11.45 26.21 21.34
C GLU A 506 -12.06 26.67 22.64
N ALA A 507 -12.84 25.81 23.28
CA ALA A 507 -13.43 26.06 24.59
C ALA A 507 -12.36 26.35 25.64
N THR A 508 -11.33 25.51 25.72
CA THR A 508 -10.20 25.70 26.64
C THR A 508 -9.51 27.06 26.44
N ARG A 509 -9.19 27.42 25.17
CA ARG A 509 -8.56 28.74 24.89
C ARG A 509 -9.46 29.89 25.32
N LYS A 510 -10.78 29.80 25.12
CA LYS A 510 -11.73 30.82 25.57
C LYS A 510 -11.79 30.89 27.10
N ILE A 511 -11.90 29.76 27.79
CA ILE A 511 -11.84 29.71 29.24
C ILE A 511 -10.56 30.36 29.76
N ARG A 512 -9.38 30.00 29.19
CA ARG A 512 -8.08 30.57 29.60
C ARG A 512 -7.95 32.07 29.33
N SER A 513 -8.67 32.61 28.37
CA SER A 513 -8.70 34.05 28.01
C SER A 513 -9.85 34.83 28.64
N SER A 514 -10.75 34.15 29.36
CA SER A 514 -11.89 34.78 30.00
C SER A 514 -11.47 35.70 31.18
N SER A 515 -12.39 36.53 31.62
CA SER A 515 -12.19 37.42 32.78
C SER A 515 -12.46 36.73 34.13
N HIS A 516 -12.80 35.44 34.13
CA HIS A 516 -13.07 34.71 35.37
C HIS A 516 -11.77 34.59 36.21
N PRO A 517 -11.83 34.81 37.53
CA PRO A 517 -10.66 34.76 38.41
C PRO A 517 -9.83 33.48 38.30
N GLU A 518 -10.49 32.36 38.13
CA GLU A 518 -9.87 31.03 38.03
C GLU A 518 -9.54 30.60 36.59
N ALA A 519 -9.70 31.47 35.59
CA ALA A 519 -9.49 31.14 34.18
C ALA A 519 -8.12 30.51 33.90
N LYS A 520 -7.07 30.93 34.62
CA LYS A 520 -5.69 30.44 34.43
C LYS A 520 -5.35 29.24 35.31
N THR A 521 -6.02 29.06 36.45
CA THR A 521 -5.72 28.01 37.43
C THR A 521 -6.65 26.81 37.35
N MET A 522 -7.85 26.97 36.75
CA MET A 522 -8.82 25.88 36.59
C MET A 522 -8.19 24.65 35.98
N VAL A 523 -8.32 23.50 36.62
CA VAL A 523 -7.88 22.23 36.10
C VAL A 523 -8.79 21.82 34.94
N ILE A 524 -8.24 21.63 33.73
CA ILE A 524 -8.97 21.17 32.55
C ILE A 524 -8.34 19.89 32.07
N LEU A 525 -9.10 18.80 32.16
CA LEU A 525 -8.68 17.47 31.74
C LEU A 525 -9.34 17.11 30.41
N ALA A 526 -8.54 16.86 29.38
CA ALA A 526 -9.01 16.43 28.08
C ALA A 526 -9.53 14.99 28.10
N MET A 527 -10.67 14.74 27.49
CA MET A 527 -11.16 13.40 27.15
C MET A 527 -11.01 13.20 25.64
N THR A 528 -10.18 12.25 25.23
CA THR A 528 -9.82 12.09 23.81
C THR A 528 -10.22 10.71 23.29
N ALA A 529 -10.67 10.61 22.03
CA ALA A 529 -10.88 9.32 21.37
C ALA A 529 -9.55 8.54 21.15
N ASN A 530 -8.42 9.26 21.12
CA ASN A 530 -7.10 8.71 20.88
C ASN A 530 -6.06 9.34 21.82
N ALA A 531 -5.24 8.50 22.46
CA ALA A 531 -4.13 8.93 23.31
C ALA A 531 -2.84 9.19 22.52
N PHE A 532 -2.93 9.71 21.27
CA PHE A 532 -1.74 9.96 20.47
C PHE A 532 -0.98 11.20 20.92
N ALA A 533 0.35 11.15 20.76
CA ALA A 533 1.25 12.24 21.15
C ALA A 533 0.87 13.60 20.53
N GLU A 534 0.30 13.62 19.33
CA GLU A 534 -0.20 14.84 18.68
C GLU A 534 -1.39 15.47 19.41
N ASP A 535 -2.34 14.65 19.86
CA ASP A 535 -3.52 15.14 20.57
C ASP A 535 -3.15 15.59 21.98
N VAL A 536 -2.20 14.93 22.61
CA VAL A 536 -1.59 15.36 23.88
C VAL A 536 -0.90 16.72 23.72
N GLN A 537 -0.07 16.89 22.69
CA GLN A 537 0.62 18.17 22.43
C GLN A 537 -0.38 19.30 22.10
N LYS A 538 -1.43 19.01 21.35
CA LYS A 538 -2.50 19.98 21.05
C LYS A 538 -3.26 20.36 22.32
N SER A 539 -3.55 19.40 23.20
CA SER A 539 -4.23 19.63 24.50
C SER A 539 -3.40 20.54 25.39
N ILE A 540 -2.10 20.25 25.55
CA ILE A 540 -1.17 21.09 26.31
C ILE A 540 -1.06 22.49 25.68
N SER A 541 -0.93 22.57 24.35
CA SER A 541 -0.83 23.85 23.62
C SER A 541 -2.12 24.69 23.72
N ALA A 542 -3.27 24.06 23.90
CA ALA A 542 -4.54 24.73 24.14
C ALA A 542 -4.69 25.23 25.58
N GLY A 543 -3.84 24.77 26.51
CA GLY A 543 -3.86 25.14 27.92
C GLY A 543 -4.56 24.14 28.85
N MET A 544 -4.73 22.88 28.41
CA MET A 544 -5.24 21.80 29.26
C MET A 544 -4.14 21.26 30.18
N ASN A 545 -4.51 20.70 31.34
CA ASN A 545 -3.59 20.25 32.37
C ASN A 545 -3.23 18.76 32.24
N GLY A 546 -4.10 17.97 31.61
CA GLY A 546 -3.90 16.54 31.40
C GLY A 546 -4.84 15.97 30.34
N HIS A 547 -4.76 14.67 30.11
CA HIS A 547 -5.64 13.97 29.18
C HIS A 547 -5.96 12.56 29.69
N VAL A 548 -7.14 12.04 29.29
CA VAL A 548 -7.59 10.65 29.49
C VAL A 548 -8.17 10.15 28.16
N ALA A 549 -7.82 8.94 27.79
CA ALA A 549 -8.34 8.31 26.58
C ALA A 549 -9.76 7.76 26.79
N LYS A 550 -10.61 7.85 25.78
CA LYS A 550 -11.89 7.15 25.69
C LYS A 550 -11.70 5.74 25.09
N PRO A 551 -12.35 4.70 25.60
CA PRO A 551 -13.29 4.73 26.72
C PRO A 551 -12.57 5.02 28.03
N VAL A 552 -13.18 5.85 28.87
CA VAL A 552 -12.57 6.32 30.12
C VAL A 552 -12.37 5.17 31.08
N ASP A 553 -11.11 4.86 31.40
CA ASP A 553 -10.76 3.98 32.51
C ASP A 553 -10.86 4.77 33.82
N MET A 554 -11.73 4.33 34.70
CA MET A 554 -12.03 5.08 35.92
C MET A 554 -10.86 5.17 36.90
N LYS A 555 -9.98 4.17 36.95
CA LYS A 555 -8.76 4.23 37.77
C LYS A 555 -7.77 5.26 37.23
N ILE A 556 -7.58 5.28 35.90
CA ILE A 556 -6.73 6.27 35.24
C ILE A 556 -7.29 7.68 35.45
N LEU A 557 -8.61 7.86 35.29
CA LEU A 557 -9.28 9.13 35.54
C LEU A 557 -9.08 9.59 36.99
N TYR A 558 -9.32 8.73 37.95
CA TYR A 558 -9.16 9.04 39.38
C TYR A 558 -7.71 9.47 39.69
N ASN A 559 -6.73 8.64 39.33
CA ASN A 559 -5.32 8.94 39.58
C ASN A 559 -4.85 10.24 38.89
N THR A 560 -5.33 10.50 37.67
CA THR A 560 -5.02 11.74 36.95
C THR A 560 -5.64 12.96 37.61
N LEU A 561 -6.90 12.85 38.06
CA LEU A 561 -7.58 13.94 38.76
C LEU A 561 -6.88 14.25 40.08
N MET A 562 -6.58 13.23 40.89
CA MET A 562 -5.90 13.43 42.17
C MET A 562 -4.55 14.05 42.01
N ALA A 563 -3.74 13.61 41.03
CA ALA A 563 -2.44 14.20 40.75
C ALA A 563 -2.52 15.67 40.33
N LEU A 564 -3.61 16.09 39.67
CA LEU A 564 -3.80 17.49 39.22
C LEU A 564 -4.49 18.39 40.22
N LEU A 565 -5.24 17.83 41.21
CA LEU A 565 -5.97 18.58 42.23
C LEU A 565 -5.17 18.77 43.52
N ASP A 566 -4.17 17.89 43.76
CA ASP A 566 -3.31 17.95 44.95
C ASP A 566 -2.00 18.75 44.70
N ASP A 567 -1.71 19.15 43.45
CA ASP A 567 -0.64 20.11 43.09
C ASP A 567 -1.15 21.55 43.17
#